data_5a6c97848ba1aca5b20878e9af463311
#
_entry.id   5a6c97848ba1aca5b20878e9af463311
#
_cell.length_a   1.000
_cell.length_b   1.000
_cell.length_c   1.000
_cell.angle_alpha   90.00
_cell.angle_beta   90.00
_cell.angle_gamma   90.00
#
_symmetry.space_group_name_H-M   'P 1'
#
loop_
_entity.id
_entity.type
_entity.pdbx_description
1 polymer ?
#
loop_
_entity_poly.entity_id
_entity_poly.type
_entity_poly.pdbx_seq_one_letter_code
_entity_poly.pdbx_strand_id
1 'polypeptide(L)'
;MIVERNDIKKAKEKLGDNNAFLIADLLELEDFDHKNLKSCCPYHNEKTASFIYNKKNHTFHCFACNKTVDIIDVLMEKGNTFLEASKYLFDKAEVDYSFGEKDVKTRHNYRYPHEEPLNDKEHIIEYLGRRGISKNVIDYLDIREDNHGNGVFNYYDTNDVLTMVKYRPSKSIPKHSGQPK
;
A
#
# COMPACT_ATOMS: atom_id res chain seq x y z
N MET A 1 -14.70 2.20 -7.04
CA MET A 1 -14.92 0.74 -7.16
C MET A 1 -13.72 0.03 -6.55
N ILE A 2 -13.92 -0.83 -5.55
CA ILE A 2 -12.82 -1.55 -4.86
C ILE A 2 -13.08 -3.03 -5.03
N VAL A 3 -12.06 -3.77 -5.42
CA VAL A 3 -12.03 -5.23 -5.40
C VAL A 3 -11.30 -5.66 -4.12
N GLU A 4 -11.92 -6.48 -3.29
CA GLU A 4 -11.28 -6.96 -2.08
C GLU A 4 -10.32 -8.12 -2.39
N ARG A 5 -9.14 -8.11 -1.75
CA ARG A 5 -8.14 -9.19 -1.91
C ARG A 5 -8.70 -10.56 -1.54
N ASN A 6 -9.59 -10.61 -0.54
CA ASN A 6 -10.21 -11.84 -0.09
C ASN A 6 -11.11 -12.46 -1.16
N ASP A 7 -11.82 -11.66 -1.95
CA ASP A 7 -12.70 -12.15 -2.99
C ASP A 7 -11.92 -12.70 -4.19
N ILE A 8 -10.81 -12.04 -4.55
CA ILE A 8 -9.85 -12.58 -5.54
C ILE A 8 -9.32 -13.94 -5.09
N LYS A 9 -8.93 -14.05 -3.81
CA LYS A 9 -8.40 -15.29 -3.25
C LYS A 9 -9.44 -16.41 -3.30
N LYS A 10 -10.67 -16.15 -2.87
CA LYS A 10 -11.79 -17.10 -2.92
C LYS A 10 -12.09 -17.55 -4.35
N ALA A 11 -12.09 -16.63 -5.32
CA ALA A 11 -12.31 -16.97 -6.72
C ALA A 11 -11.21 -17.88 -7.27
N LYS A 12 -9.96 -17.61 -6.97
CA LYS A 12 -8.83 -18.48 -7.35
C LYS A 12 -8.92 -19.84 -6.69
N GLU A 13 -9.27 -19.90 -5.40
CA GLU A 13 -9.47 -21.16 -4.67
C GLU A 13 -10.62 -21.99 -5.27
N LYS A 14 -11.73 -21.34 -5.64
CA LYS A 14 -12.89 -22.00 -6.26
C LYS A 14 -12.55 -22.59 -7.63
N LEU A 15 -11.76 -21.89 -8.44
CA LEU A 15 -11.27 -22.40 -9.72
C LEU A 15 -10.25 -23.55 -9.56
N GLY A 16 -9.48 -23.55 -8.47
CA GLY A 16 -8.47 -24.59 -8.24
C GLY A 16 -7.47 -24.72 -9.39
N ASP A 17 -7.28 -25.93 -9.91
CA ASP A 17 -6.36 -26.19 -11.04
C ASP A 17 -6.84 -25.59 -12.36
N ASN A 18 -8.13 -25.21 -12.50
CA ASN A 18 -8.63 -24.52 -13.69
C ASN A 18 -7.94 -23.16 -13.93
N ASN A 19 -7.39 -22.54 -12.88
CA ASN A 19 -6.55 -21.35 -13.06
C ASN A 19 -5.35 -21.64 -13.99
N ALA A 20 -4.74 -22.83 -13.87
CA ALA A 20 -3.60 -23.20 -14.73
C ALA A 20 -4.01 -23.30 -16.20
N PHE A 21 -5.17 -23.90 -16.47
CA PHE A 21 -5.68 -24.02 -17.84
C PHE A 21 -6.03 -22.66 -18.44
N LEU A 22 -6.70 -21.79 -17.67
CA LEU A 22 -7.04 -20.44 -18.09
C LEU A 22 -5.79 -19.59 -18.37
N ILE A 23 -4.77 -19.70 -17.52
CA ILE A 23 -3.49 -18.99 -17.75
C ILE A 23 -2.77 -19.55 -18.98
N ALA A 24 -2.76 -20.88 -19.15
CA ALA A 24 -2.13 -21.51 -20.31
C ALA A 24 -2.81 -21.07 -21.63
N ASP A 25 -4.14 -21.04 -21.66
CA ASP A 25 -4.92 -20.56 -22.80
C ASP A 25 -4.64 -19.07 -23.07
N LEU A 26 -4.64 -18.24 -22.02
CA LEU A 26 -4.36 -16.81 -22.16
C LEU A 26 -2.94 -16.54 -22.66
N LEU A 27 -1.96 -17.33 -22.27
CA LEU A 27 -0.56 -17.22 -22.73
C LEU A 27 -0.28 -17.99 -24.00
N GLU A 28 -1.27 -18.71 -24.56
CA GLU A 28 -1.14 -19.51 -25.79
C GLU A 28 0.01 -20.53 -25.71
N LEU A 29 0.09 -21.23 -24.56
CA LEU A 29 1.17 -22.19 -24.31
C LEU A 29 0.96 -23.49 -25.12
N GLU A 30 1.65 -23.65 -26.23
CA GLU A 30 1.50 -24.80 -27.15
C GLU A 30 1.98 -26.13 -26.56
N ASP A 31 2.98 -26.08 -25.66
CA ASP A 31 3.61 -27.27 -25.04
C ASP A 31 3.15 -27.50 -23.59
N PHE A 32 1.97 -27.03 -23.22
CA PHE A 32 1.43 -27.13 -21.87
C PHE A 32 1.12 -28.58 -21.49
N ASP A 33 1.84 -29.11 -20.50
CA ASP A 33 1.59 -30.43 -19.89
C ASP A 33 0.44 -30.36 -18.90
N HIS A 34 -0.75 -30.76 -19.32
CA HIS A 34 -1.98 -30.75 -18.52
C HIS A 34 -1.90 -31.62 -17.26
N LYS A 35 -1.05 -32.65 -17.24
CA LYS A 35 -0.92 -33.56 -16.08
C LYS A 35 -0.02 -32.97 -15.00
N ASN A 36 1.09 -32.40 -15.42
CA ASN A 36 2.10 -31.86 -14.49
C ASN A 36 1.98 -30.34 -14.33
N LEU A 37 1.05 -29.68 -15.04
CA LEU A 37 0.79 -28.25 -15.02
C LEU A 37 2.07 -27.41 -15.21
N LYS A 38 2.81 -27.73 -16.27
CA LYS A 38 4.08 -27.09 -16.63
C LYS A 38 4.19 -26.85 -18.13
N SER A 39 5.00 -25.87 -18.52
CA SER A 39 5.29 -25.53 -19.92
C SER A 39 6.66 -24.90 -20.06
N CYS A 40 7.13 -24.70 -21.26
CA CYS A 40 8.18 -23.71 -21.52
C CYS A 40 7.67 -22.30 -21.20
N CYS A 41 8.58 -21.46 -20.72
CA CYS A 41 8.23 -20.12 -20.29
C CYS A 41 8.02 -19.19 -21.51
N PRO A 42 6.90 -18.46 -21.58
CA PRO A 42 6.65 -17.54 -22.69
C PRO A 42 7.50 -16.27 -22.60
N TYR A 43 8.15 -16.01 -21.48
CA TYR A 43 8.89 -14.77 -21.21
C TYR A 43 10.38 -14.86 -21.55
N HIS A 44 10.89 -16.05 -21.90
CA HIS A 44 12.27 -16.25 -22.38
C HIS A 44 12.37 -17.50 -23.23
N ASN A 45 13.41 -17.60 -24.03
CA ASN A 45 13.61 -18.74 -24.91
C ASN A 45 14.25 -19.92 -24.15
N GLU A 46 13.57 -21.05 -24.11
CA GLU A 46 14.05 -22.30 -23.51
C GLU A 46 13.54 -23.53 -24.26
N LYS A 47 14.22 -24.67 -24.05
CA LYS A 47 13.82 -25.96 -24.63
C LYS A 47 13.28 -26.95 -23.60
N THR A 48 13.41 -26.62 -22.33
CA THR A 48 13.02 -27.49 -21.21
C THR A 48 12.01 -26.74 -20.35
N ALA A 49 10.86 -27.35 -20.13
CA ALA A 49 9.78 -26.73 -19.37
C ALA A 49 10.21 -26.35 -17.94
N SER A 50 10.32 -25.06 -17.67
CA SER A 50 10.68 -24.49 -16.36
C SER A 50 9.57 -23.62 -15.75
N PHE A 51 8.48 -23.39 -16.47
CA PHE A 51 7.33 -22.60 -16.05
C PHE A 51 6.28 -23.51 -15.43
N ILE A 52 6.22 -23.56 -14.10
CA ILE A 52 5.48 -24.56 -13.33
C ILE A 52 4.37 -23.89 -12.50
N TYR A 53 3.18 -24.47 -12.54
CA TYR A 53 2.05 -23.97 -11.76
C TYR A 53 2.15 -24.38 -10.29
N ASN A 54 2.03 -23.39 -9.42
CA ASN A 54 1.95 -23.57 -7.98
C ASN A 54 0.49 -23.60 -7.52
N LYS A 55 -0.02 -24.79 -7.20
CA LYS A 55 -1.41 -24.99 -6.76
C LYS A 55 -1.80 -24.24 -5.50
N LYS A 56 -0.84 -23.99 -4.60
CA LYS A 56 -1.09 -23.31 -3.33
C LYS A 56 -1.36 -21.82 -3.52
N ASN A 57 -0.63 -21.19 -4.43
CA ASN A 57 -0.68 -19.76 -4.66
C ASN A 57 -1.49 -19.40 -5.91
N HIS A 58 -1.88 -20.40 -6.72
CA HIS A 58 -2.56 -20.23 -8.00
C HIS A 58 -1.77 -19.36 -8.98
N THR A 59 -0.45 -19.57 -9.06
CA THR A 59 0.47 -18.82 -9.90
C THR A 59 1.34 -19.75 -10.72
N PHE A 60 1.75 -19.33 -11.91
CA PHE A 60 2.88 -19.91 -12.59
C PHE A 60 4.18 -19.24 -12.13
N HIS A 61 5.20 -20.03 -11.94
CA HIS A 61 6.55 -19.58 -11.63
C HIS A 61 7.57 -20.22 -12.57
N CYS A 62 8.41 -19.40 -13.18
CA CYS A 62 9.53 -19.85 -13.98
C CYS A 62 10.79 -19.97 -13.14
N PHE A 63 11.35 -21.17 -13.04
CA PHE A 63 12.59 -21.39 -12.28
C PHE A 63 13.86 -20.96 -13.02
N ALA A 64 13.78 -20.62 -14.30
CA ALA A 64 14.92 -20.14 -15.07
C ALA A 64 15.04 -18.61 -15.04
N CYS A 65 13.96 -17.87 -15.34
CA CYS A 65 13.98 -16.40 -15.34
C CYS A 65 13.35 -15.75 -14.10
N ASN A 66 12.88 -16.54 -13.16
CA ASN A 66 12.27 -16.10 -11.89
C ASN A 66 10.99 -15.27 -12.06
N LYS A 67 10.36 -15.28 -13.22
CA LYS A 67 9.08 -14.61 -13.48
C LYS A 67 7.97 -15.38 -12.77
N THR A 68 7.09 -14.68 -12.07
CA THR A 68 5.87 -15.23 -11.46
C THR A 68 4.67 -14.44 -11.96
N VAL A 69 3.62 -15.15 -12.38
CA VAL A 69 2.38 -14.54 -12.85
C VAL A 69 1.17 -15.30 -12.37
N ASP A 70 0.09 -14.58 -12.13
CA ASP A 70 -1.25 -15.13 -11.95
C ASP A 70 -2.19 -14.74 -13.09
N ILE A 71 -3.44 -15.16 -13.01
CA ILE A 71 -4.43 -14.87 -14.06
C ILE A 71 -4.68 -13.36 -14.22
N ILE A 72 -4.62 -12.59 -13.13
CA ILE A 72 -4.81 -11.14 -13.16
C ILE A 72 -3.61 -10.48 -13.82
N ASP A 73 -2.39 -10.89 -13.46
CA ASP A 73 -1.16 -10.38 -14.05
C ASP A 73 -1.16 -10.58 -15.58
N VAL A 74 -1.51 -11.79 -16.04
CA VAL A 74 -1.57 -12.12 -17.46
C VAL A 74 -2.61 -11.27 -18.20
N LEU A 75 -3.79 -11.09 -17.62
CA LEU A 75 -4.82 -10.24 -18.22
C LEU A 75 -4.39 -8.77 -18.29
N MET A 76 -3.72 -8.27 -17.25
CA MET A 76 -3.18 -6.91 -17.24
C MET A 76 -2.06 -6.74 -18.27
N GLU A 77 -1.19 -7.72 -18.47
CA GLU A 77 -0.18 -7.73 -19.55
C GLU A 77 -0.83 -7.70 -20.96
N LYS A 78 -2.02 -8.26 -21.10
CA LYS A 78 -2.83 -8.18 -22.34
C LYS A 78 -3.61 -6.86 -22.51
N GLY A 79 -3.41 -5.89 -21.62
CA GLY A 79 -4.00 -4.55 -21.69
C GLY A 79 -5.30 -4.34 -20.94
N ASN A 80 -5.75 -5.32 -20.17
CA ASN A 80 -6.91 -5.14 -19.30
C ASN A 80 -6.55 -4.30 -18.06
N THR A 81 -7.50 -3.52 -17.58
CA THR A 81 -7.37 -2.89 -16.26
C THR A 81 -7.52 -3.95 -15.16
N PHE A 82 -7.00 -3.66 -13.98
CA PHE A 82 -7.16 -4.55 -12.80
C PHE A 82 -8.63 -4.90 -12.52
N LEU A 83 -9.54 -3.95 -12.74
CA LEU A 83 -10.97 -4.17 -12.56
C LEU A 83 -11.54 -5.16 -13.56
N GLU A 84 -11.19 -5.03 -14.84
CA GLU A 84 -11.62 -5.94 -15.91
C GLU A 84 -11.05 -7.34 -15.70
N ALA A 85 -9.77 -7.44 -15.35
CA ALA A 85 -9.13 -8.71 -15.01
C ALA A 85 -9.81 -9.39 -13.81
N SER A 86 -10.17 -8.62 -12.78
CA SER A 86 -10.88 -9.14 -11.62
C SER A 86 -12.29 -9.61 -11.98
N LYS A 87 -13.03 -8.88 -12.81
CA LYS A 87 -14.35 -9.30 -13.33
C LYS A 87 -14.24 -10.61 -14.08
N TYR A 88 -13.28 -10.72 -15.01
CA TYR A 88 -13.05 -11.95 -15.74
C TYR A 88 -12.84 -13.15 -14.81
N LEU A 89 -12.00 -12.98 -13.79
CA LEU A 89 -11.75 -14.02 -12.79
C LEU A 89 -13.04 -14.43 -12.05
N PHE A 90 -13.84 -13.47 -11.60
CA PHE A 90 -15.08 -13.73 -10.86
C PHE A 90 -16.11 -14.42 -11.74
N ASP A 91 -16.27 -13.98 -12.99
CA ASP A 91 -17.19 -14.59 -13.96
C ASP A 91 -16.79 -16.04 -14.25
N LYS A 92 -15.48 -16.31 -14.43
CA LYS A 92 -14.97 -17.68 -14.64
C LYS A 92 -15.11 -18.56 -13.40
N ALA A 93 -14.99 -17.97 -12.22
CA ALA A 93 -15.16 -18.67 -10.95
C ALA A 93 -16.64 -18.82 -10.54
N GLU A 94 -17.58 -18.20 -11.27
CA GLU A 94 -18.99 -18.13 -10.89
C GLU A 94 -19.17 -17.66 -9.44
N VAL A 95 -18.45 -16.62 -9.08
CA VAL A 95 -18.53 -15.97 -7.76
C VAL A 95 -19.33 -14.69 -7.91
N ASP A 96 -20.42 -14.58 -7.14
CA ASP A 96 -21.15 -13.33 -7.05
C ASP A 96 -20.25 -12.26 -6.44
N TYR A 97 -20.09 -11.15 -7.13
CA TYR A 97 -19.33 -10.03 -6.64
C TYR A 97 -20.14 -8.74 -6.71
N SER A 98 -20.05 -7.94 -5.68
CA SER A 98 -20.45 -6.55 -5.70
C SER A 98 -19.20 -5.70 -5.61
N PHE A 99 -18.91 -4.93 -6.65
CA PHE A 99 -17.91 -3.88 -6.48
C PHE A 99 -18.48 -2.85 -5.53
N GLY A 100 -18.07 -2.90 -4.26
CA GLY A 100 -18.43 -1.88 -3.30
C GLY A 100 -18.12 -0.52 -3.91
N GLU A 101 -19.11 0.37 -3.96
CA GLU A 101 -18.79 1.77 -4.06
C GLU A 101 -17.76 2.01 -2.97
N LYS A 102 -16.64 2.66 -3.30
CA LYS A 102 -15.83 3.22 -2.24
C LYS A 102 -16.83 3.97 -1.37
N ASP A 103 -17.06 3.50 -0.14
CA ASP A 103 -17.24 4.47 0.91
C ASP A 103 -16.07 5.41 0.72
N VAL A 104 -16.33 6.53 0.08
CA VAL A 104 -15.43 7.67 0.11
C VAL A 104 -15.39 7.92 1.61
N LYS A 105 -14.42 7.28 2.28
CA LYS A 105 -14.06 7.65 3.65
C LYS A 105 -13.92 9.13 3.48
N THR A 106 -14.98 9.83 3.86
CA THR A 106 -15.07 11.28 3.80
C THR A 106 -13.70 11.70 4.26
N ARG A 107 -12.92 12.30 3.33
CA ARG A 107 -11.57 12.78 3.65
C ARG A 107 -11.75 13.34 5.02
N HIS A 108 -11.10 12.73 6.04
CA HIS A 108 -11.18 13.27 7.37
C HIS A 108 -10.97 14.74 7.15
N ASN A 109 -12.04 15.54 7.38
CA ASN A 109 -11.89 16.96 7.33
C ASN A 109 -10.80 17.21 8.35
N TYR A 110 -9.57 17.38 7.86
CA TYR A 110 -8.46 17.78 8.69
C TYR A 110 -8.95 19.07 9.31
N ARG A 111 -9.39 19.00 10.56
CA ARG A 111 -9.56 20.21 11.34
C ARG A 111 -8.13 20.70 11.48
N TYR A 112 -7.85 21.78 10.79
CA TYR A 112 -6.62 22.51 11.03
C TYR A 112 -6.52 22.69 12.54
N PRO A 113 -5.40 22.33 13.15
CA PRO A 113 -5.27 22.48 14.58
C PRO A 113 -5.52 23.93 14.93
N HIS A 114 -6.46 24.18 15.83
CA HIS A 114 -6.64 25.51 16.37
C HIS A 114 -5.34 25.88 17.09
N GLU A 115 -4.94 27.16 16.96
CA GLU A 115 -3.86 27.70 17.77
C GLU A 115 -4.26 27.52 19.25
N GLU A 116 -3.67 26.54 19.91
CA GLU A 116 -3.85 26.42 21.37
C GLU A 116 -3.09 27.56 22.06
N PRO A 117 -3.61 28.08 23.21
CA PRO A 117 -2.89 29.06 23.97
C PRO A 117 -1.55 28.47 24.43
N LEU A 118 -0.47 29.15 24.11
CA LEU A 118 0.89 28.66 24.27
C LEU A 118 1.50 29.29 25.53
N ASN A 119 2.12 28.45 26.34
CA ASN A 119 2.86 28.86 27.52
C ASN A 119 4.24 29.42 27.16
N ASP A 120 4.92 29.97 28.19
CA ASP A 120 6.30 30.40 28.06
C ASP A 120 7.18 29.23 27.58
N LYS A 121 8.07 29.51 26.64
CA LYS A 121 8.86 28.52 25.88
C LYS A 121 10.04 27.87 26.68
N GLU A 122 9.98 27.86 28.01
CA GLU A 122 11.14 27.53 28.84
C GLU A 122 11.70 26.13 28.56
N HIS A 123 10.84 25.10 28.55
CA HIS A 123 11.28 23.72 28.36
C HIS A 123 11.79 23.44 26.93
N ILE A 124 11.16 24.04 25.94
CA ILE A 124 11.58 23.82 24.54
C ILE A 124 12.88 24.54 24.24
N ILE A 125 13.11 25.72 24.84
CA ILE A 125 14.38 26.44 24.73
C ILE A 125 15.52 25.61 25.32
N GLU A 126 15.34 25.08 26.54
CA GLU A 126 16.32 24.23 27.18
C GLU A 126 16.57 22.95 26.36
N TYR A 127 15.50 22.28 25.93
CA TYR A 127 15.57 21.04 25.16
C TYR A 127 16.32 21.20 23.82
N LEU A 128 15.99 22.26 23.06
CA LEU A 128 16.62 22.55 21.78
C LEU A 128 18.04 23.14 21.97
N GLY A 129 18.25 23.93 23.03
CA GLY A 129 19.56 24.46 23.41
C GLY A 129 20.60 23.38 23.66
N ARG A 130 20.22 22.27 24.34
CA ARG A 130 21.08 21.08 24.54
C ARG A 130 21.48 20.41 23.22
N ARG A 131 20.75 20.67 22.13
CA ARG A 131 21.02 20.20 20.77
C ARG A 131 21.75 21.21 19.88
N GLY A 132 22.17 22.33 20.46
CA GLY A 132 22.89 23.38 19.73
C GLY A 132 22.00 24.36 18.96
N ILE A 133 20.69 24.35 19.18
CA ILE A 133 19.73 25.28 18.55
C ILE A 133 19.58 26.51 19.46
N SER A 134 19.98 27.66 18.96
CA SER A 134 19.91 28.91 19.74
C SER A 134 18.46 29.44 19.85
N LYS A 135 18.22 30.24 20.89
CA LYS A 135 16.94 30.92 21.11
C LYS A 135 16.52 31.74 19.89
N ASN A 136 17.45 32.42 19.23
CA ASN A 136 17.15 33.22 18.04
C ASN A 136 16.56 32.38 16.89
N VAL A 137 17.03 31.14 16.70
CA VAL A 137 16.47 30.21 15.71
C VAL A 137 15.09 29.73 16.12
N ILE A 138 14.86 29.48 17.42
CA ILE A 138 13.57 29.07 17.97
C ILE A 138 12.52 30.17 17.76
N ASP A 139 12.92 31.41 18.01
CA ASP A 139 12.06 32.56 17.83
C ASP A 139 11.80 32.87 16.34
N TYR A 140 12.83 32.77 15.49
CA TYR A 140 12.70 32.95 14.05
C TYR A 140 11.75 31.95 13.38
N LEU A 141 11.81 30.67 13.81
CA LEU A 141 10.97 29.60 13.29
C LEU A 141 9.60 29.51 13.99
N ASP A 142 9.28 30.44 14.86
CA ASP A 142 8.05 30.46 15.67
C ASP A 142 7.76 29.10 16.34
N ILE A 143 8.82 28.44 16.85
CA ILE A 143 8.65 27.19 17.59
C ILE A 143 8.08 27.55 18.96
N ARG A 144 6.97 26.93 19.32
CA ARG A 144 6.19 27.24 20.51
C ARG A 144 6.16 26.04 21.48
N GLU A 145 5.57 26.22 22.63
CA GLU A 145 5.38 25.17 23.64
C GLU A 145 3.91 25.05 24.01
N ASP A 146 3.38 23.82 24.06
CA ASP A 146 2.01 23.56 24.49
C ASP A 146 1.91 23.48 26.03
N ASN A 147 0.67 23.33 26.55
CA ASN A 147 0.41 23.24 27.99
C ASN A 147 1.04 21.98 28.65
N HIS A 148 1.55 21.05 27.89
CA HIS A 148 2.21 19.82 28.33
C HIS A 148 3.73 19.93 28.28
N GLY A 149 4.27 21.05 27.84
CA GLY A 149 5.71 21.27 27.64
C GLY A 149 6.27 20.62 26.40
N ASN A 150 5.42 20.31 25.40
CA ASN A 150 5.90 19.80 24.11
C ASN A 150 6.23 20.93 23.16
N GLY A 151 7.30 20.78 22.37
CA GLY A 151 7.59 21.71 21.29
C GLY A 151 6.58 21.61 20.16
N VAL A 152 6.02 22.73 19.77
CA VAL A 152 5.02 22.88 18.71
C VAL A 152 5.70 23.48 17.46
N PHE A 153 5.68 22.76 16.36
CA PHE A 153 6.27 23.15 15.08
C PHE A 153 5.15 23.32 14.07
N ASN A 154 4.94 24.55 13.65
CA ASN A 154 3.94 24.92 12.65
C ASN A 154 4.53 24.84 11.24
N TYR A 155 3.79 24.26 10.31
CA TYR A 155 4.15 24.20 8.90
C TYR A 155 3.08 24.92 8.07
N TYR A 156 3.52 25.87 7.27
CA TYR A 156 2.67 26.69 6.43
C TYR A 156 2.89 26.34 4.96
N ASP A 157 1.89 26.54 4.13
CA ASP A 157 2.02 26.45 2.68
C ASP A 157 2.59 27.76 2.09
N THR A 158 2.70 27.82 0.77
CA THR A 158 3.20 28.99 0.04
C THR A 158 2.30 30.22 0.14
N ASN A 159 1.10 30.10 0.71
CA ASN A 159 0.13 31.18 0.93
C ASN A 159 0.02 31.53 2.42
N ASP A 160 0.98 31.11 3.24
CA ASP A 160 1.01 31.30 4.69
C ASP A 160 -0.20 30.67 5.44
N VAL A 161 -0.81 29.64 4.84
CA VAL A 161 -1.88 28.88 5.49
C VAL A 161 -1.28 27.72 6.29
N LEU A 162 -1.63 27.63 7.58
CA LEU A 162 -1.18 26.55 8.46
C LEU A 162 -1.73 25.20 7.96
N THR A 163 -0.84 24.32 7.49
CA THR A 163 -1.20 23.03 6.89
C THR A 163 -0.98 21.85 7.82
N MET A 164 0.00 21.94 8.71
CA MET A 164 0.35 20.87 9.64
C MET A 164 0.94 21.44 10.91
N VAL A 165 0.65 20.79 12.03
CA VAL A 165 1.32 21.03 13.33
C VAL A 165 1.97 19.75 13.80
N LYS A 166 3.24 19.81 14.17
CA LYS A 166 3.99 18.69 14.71
C LYS A 166 4.36 18.96 16.16
N TYR A 167 3.99 18.02 17.04
CA TYR A 167 4.34 18.08 18.45
C TYR A 167 5.59 17.23 18.73
N ARG A 168 6.56 17.78 19.45
CA ARG A 168 7.74 17.07 19.93
C ARG A 168 7.82 17.16 21.44
N PRO A 169 7.78 16.01 22.15
CA PRO A 169 7.95 16.03 23.60
C PRO A 169 9.36 16.53 23.97
N SER A 170 9.40 17.52 24.85
CA SER A 170 10.65 18.06 25.42
C SER A 170 11.22 17.17 26.53
N LYS A 171 10.39 16.33 27.14
CA LYS A 171 10.79 15.31 28.11
C LYS A 171 10.83 13.94 27.44
N SER A 172 11.70 13.03 27.88
CA SER A 172 11.72 11.66 27.39
C SER A 172 10.41 10.95 27.75
N ILE A 173 9.48 10.88 26.79
CA ILE A 173 8.23 10.14 26.95
C ILE A 173 8.51 8.68 26.60
N PRO A 174 7.98 7.72 27.39
CA PRO A 174 8.03 6.30 27.03
C PRO A 174 7.47 6.08 25.61
N LYS A 175 8.07 5.18 24.85
CA LYS A 175 7.81 4.91 23.41
C LYS A 175 6.35 4.58 23.02
N HIS A 176 5.40 4.67 23.94
CA HIS A 176 4.00 4.28 23.75
C HIS A 176 2.95 5.37 24.01
N SER A 177 3.36 6.61 24.26
CA SER A 177 2.39 7.71 24.27
C SER A 177 2.07 8.05 22.81
N GLY A 178 0.93 7.55 22.35
CA GLY A 178 0.44 7.85 21.01
C GLY A 178 0.26 9.35 20.81
N GLN A 179 0.59 9.83 19.62
CA GLN A 179 0.17 11.17 19.21
C GLN A 179 -1.35 11.29 19.36
N PRO A 180 -1.88 12.42 19.81
CA PRO A 180 -3.33 12.65 19.78
C PRO A 180 -3.81 12.45 18.34
N LYS A 181 -4.83 11.60 18.20
CA LYS A 181 -5.45 11.30 16.90
C LYS A 181 -6.30 12.46 16.45
#